data_d3f5789067bbec84bad59706cb97a961
#
_entry.id   d3f5789067bbec84bad59706cb97a961
#
_cell.length_a   1.000
_cell.length_b   1.000
_cell.length_c   1.000
_cell.angle_alpha   90.00
_cell.angle_beta   90.00
_cell.angle_gamma   90.00
#
_symmetry.space_group_name_H-M   'P 1'
#
loop_
_entity.id
_entity.type
_entity.pdbx_description
1 polymer ?
#
loop_
_entity_poly.entity_id
_entity_poly.type
_entity_poly.pdbx_seq_one_letter_code
_entity_poly.pdbx_strand_id
1 'polypeptide(L)'
;VSAQRWTIRHHVENHGSAARPTGIWSVMMIDRPATIGVKMQNSDFQLVFGAVGNSVVELESGRIARCLAPQEFKIGLPNPDGKSLIKFGPNGPWLECCVPPPQPGEAYAHQYPFEVFNSKDYPYCEAEWHSPIALLQPNDIITYQQEFQLWADDATFFGTEREEMIRCMSL
;
A
#
# COMPACT_ATOMS: atom_id res chain seq x y z
N VAL A 1 3.07 25.03 -4.26
CA VAL A 1 2.62 24.07 -5.29
C VAL A 1 1.39 23.36 -4.75
N SER A 2 0.26 23.39 -5.46
CA SER A 2 -0.96 22.70 -5.03
C SER A 2 -0.77 21.20 -5.19
N ALA A 3 -1.12 20.43 -4.15
CA ALA A 3 -1.16 18.98 -4.26
C ALA A 3 -2.24 18.57 -5.27
N GLN A 4 -1.92 17.61 -6.13
CA GLN A 4 -2.92 17.00 -7.01
C GLN A 4 -3.63 15.89 -6.23
N ARG A 5 -4.96 15.86 -6.35
CA ARG A 5 -5.79 14.84 -5.69
C ARG A 5 -6.73 14.19 -6.68
N TRP A 6 -6.93 12.88 -6.54
CA TRP A 6 -7.93 12.14 -7.28
C TRP A 6 -8.44 10.94 -6.47
N THR A 7 -9.54 10.39 -6.92
CA THR A 7 -10.15 9.21 -6.31
C THR A 7 -10.36 8.14 -7.37
N ILE A 8 -10.01 6.91 -7.05
CA ILE A 8 -10.36 5.72 -7.83
C ILE A 8 -11.42 4.97 -7.03
N ARG A 9 -12.54 4.66 -7.68
CA ARG A 9 -13.62 3.86 -7.10
C ARG A 9 -13.80 2.59 -7.93
N HIS A 10 -13.53 1.47 -7.28
CA HIS A 10 -13.71 0.15 -7.86
C HIS A 10 -15.10 -0.38 -7.51
N HIS A 11 -15.76 -1.01 -8.49
CA HIS A 11 -17.04 -1.67 -8.30
C HIS A 11 -16.94 -3.09 -8.86
N VAL A 12 -17.39 -4.06 -8.08
CA VAL A 12 -17.52 -5.45 -8.53
C VAL A 12 -18.94 -5.93 -8.21
N GLU A 13 -19.65 -6.41 -9.21
CA GLU A 13 -21.00 -6.93 -9.10
C GLU A 13 -21.02 -8.43 -9.36
N ASN A 14 -21.78 -9.18 -8.56
CA ASN A 14 -21.97 -10.61 -8.77
C ASN A 14 -23.10 -10.87 -9.74
N HIS A 15 -22.83 -11.04 -11.04
CA HIS A 15 -23.81 -11.43 -12.06
C HIS A 15 -24.08 -12.95 -12.12
N GLY A 16 -23.49 -13.74 -11.24
CA GLY A 16 -23.72 -15.17 -11.16
C GLY A 16 -25.02 -15.51 -10.45
N SER A 17 -25.38 -16.80 -10.48
CA SER A 17 -26.58 -17.34 -9.79
C SER A 17 -26.33 -17.84 -8.38
N ALA A 18 -25.09 -17.76 -7.88
CA ALA A 18 -24.70 -18.24 -6.55
C ALA A 18 -23.89 -17.17 -5.80
N ALA A 19 -23.95 -17.19 -4.46
CA ALA A 19 -23.12 -16.37 -3.61
C ALA A 19 -21.63 -16.66 -3.82
N ARG A 20 -20.80 -15.60 -3.81
CA ARG A 20 -19.36 -15.72 -4.01
C ARG A 20 -18.57 -14.84 -3.03
N PRO A 21 -17.55 -15.40 -2.33
CA PRO A 21 -16.61 -14.60 -1.59
C PRO A 21 -15.79 -13.76 -2.59
N THR A 22 -15.76 -12.47 -2.39
CA THR A 22 -15.15 -11.52 -3.34
C THR A 22 -14.40 -10.44 -2.59
N GLY A 23 -13.18 -10.15 -2.99
CA GLY A 23 -12.39 -9.00 -2.57
C GLY A 23 -11.84 -8.26 -3.78
N ILE A 24 -11.55 -6.98 -3.63
CA ILE A 24 -10.92 -6.16 -4.66
C ILE A 24 -9.43 -6.08 -4.33
N TRP A 25 -8.60 -6.40 -5.30
CA TRP A 25 -7.16 -6.28 -5.25
C TRP A 25 -6.73 -5.23 -6.27
N SER A 26 -6.20 -4.12 -5.76
CA SER A 26 -5.72 -2.99 -6.57
C SER A 26 -4.21 -2.94 -6.48
N VAL A 27 -3.53 -2.92 -7.63
CA VAL A 27 -2.07 -2.93 -7.73
C VAL A 27 -1.59 -1.68 -8.45
N MET A 28 -0.58 -1.03 -7.87
CA MET A 28 0.19 0.02 -8.52
C MET A 28 1.61 -0.50 -8.76
N MET A 29 1.95 -0.68 -10.03
CA MET A 29 3.33 -0.97 -10.45
C MET A 29 4.14 0.32 -10.47
N ILE A 30 5.34 0.28 -9.89
CA ILE A 30 6.19 1.45 -9.66
C ILE A 30 7.60 1.12 -10.13
N ASP A 31 8.16 1.93 -11.02
CA ASP A 31 9.54 1.79 -11.44
C ASP A 31 10.50 1.98 -10.27
N ARG A 32 11.51 1.11 -10.18
CA ARG A 32 12.58 1.28 -9.20
C ARG A 32 13.57 2.38 -9.61
N PRO A 33 14.20 3.08 -8.67
CA PRO A 33 14.08 2.95 -7.22
C PRO A 33 12.79 3.59 -6.67
N ALA A 34 12.19 2.94 -5.69
CA ALA A 34 11.03 3.47 -4.96
C ALA A 34 11.10 3.06 -3.49
N THR A 35 10.41 3.81 -2.65
CA THR A 35 10.28 3.51 -1.23
C THR A 35 8.80 3.58 -0.84
N ILE A 36 8.31 2.55 -0.13
CA ILE A 36 6.90 2.42 0.23
C ILE A 36 6.82 2.29 1.74
N GLY A 37 6.02 3.12 2.39
CA GLY A 37 5.88 3.14 3.84
C GLY A 37 4.44 3.12 4.29
N VAL A 38 4.22 2.54 5.48
CA VAL A 38 2.96 2.60 6.21
C VAL A 38 3.22 3.00 7.66
N LYS A 39 2.30 3.81 8.21
CA LYS A 39 2.29 4.11 9.65
C LYS A 39 1.67 2.92 10.37
N MET A 40 2.37 2.41 11.39
CA MET A 40 1.88 1.32 12.22
C MET A 40 2.62 1.31 13.55
N GLN A 41 1.92 1.00 14.64
CA GLN A 41 2.51 0.87 15.98
C GLN A 41 2.47 -0.59 16.40
N ASN A 42 3.57 -1.08 16.98
CA ASN A 42 3.67 -2.39 17.63
C ASN A 42 3.18 -3.60 16.80
N SER A 43 3.27 -3.51 15.49
CA SER A 43 2.88 -4.60 14.60
C SER A 43 4.05 -5.00 13.72
N ASP A 44 4.24 -6.29 13.55
CA ASP A 44 5.25 -6.82 12.65
C ASP A 44 4.68 -6.89 11.22
N PHE A 45 5.56 -6.67 10.24
CA PHE A 45 5.25 -7.10 8.89
C PHE A 45 5.39 -8.62 8.78
N GLN A 46 4.67 -9.23 7.86
CA GLN A 46 4.87 -10.64 7.56
C GLN A 46 5.56 -10.80 6.21
N LEU A 47 6.60 -11.62 6.19
CA LEU A 47 7.20 -12.08 4.95
C LEU A 47 6.27 -13.12 4.30
N VAL A 48 5.70 -12.77 3.14
CA VAL A 48 4.84 -13.68 2.37
C VAL A 48 5.71 -14.65 1.58
N PHE A 49 6.72 -14.14 0.88
CA PHE A 49 7.77 -14.94 0.24
C PHE A 49 9.03 -14.11 -0.07
N GLY A 50 10.11 -14.80 -0.47
CA GLY A 50 11.38 -14.18 -0.82
C GLY A 50 12.25 -13.86 0.41
N ALA A 51 13.09 -12.85 0.31
CA ALA A 51 13.97 -12.43 1.40
C ALA A 51 14.13 -10.91 1.41
N VAL A 52 13.77 -10.27 2.50
CA VAL A 52 13.82 -8.80 2.62
C VAL A 52 15.23 -8.22 2.87
N GLY A 53 16.14 -9.00 3.49
CA GLY A 53 17.47 -8.48 3.85
C GLY A 53 17.37 -7.16 4.60
N ASN A 54 18.04 -6.12 4.09
CA ASN A 54 17.99 -4.74 4.63
C ASN A 54 16.94 -3.85 3.93
N SER A 55 16.09 -4.43 3.07
CA SER A 55 15.08 -3.67 2.32
C SER A 55 13.89 -3.23 3.15
N VAL A 56 13.64 -3.87 4.29
CA VAL A 56 12.59 -3.44 5.22
C VAL A 56 13.23 -2.74 6.41
N VAL A 57 12.84 -1.50 6.63
CA VAL A 57 13.30 -0.67 7.75
C VAL A 57 12.16 -0.52 8.75
N GLU A 58 12.47 -0.86 9.98
CA GLU A 58 11.58 -0.68 11.12
C GLU A 58 11.80 0.71 11.73
N LEU A 59 10.70 1.44 11.91
CA LEU A 59 10.65 2.72 12.61
C LEU A 59 9.77 2.58 13.86
N GLU A 60 9.93 3.46 14.82
CA GLU A 60 9.05 3.53 15.99
C GLU A 60 7.58 3.73 15.56
N SER A 61 7.34 4.53 14.54
CA SER A 61 6.00 4.88 14.04
C SER A 61 5.57 4.13 12.78
N GLY A 62 6.36 3.20 12.23
CA GLY A 62 6.01 2.56 10.96
C GLY A 62 6.97 1.52 10.42
N ARG A 63 6.70 1.11 9.19
CA ARG A 63 7.55 0.21 8.39
C ARG A 63 7.76 0.80 7.01
N ILE A 64 8.96 0.64 6.50
CA ILE A 64 9.36 1.11 5.18
C ILE A 64 9.97 -0.03 4.39
N ALA A 65 9.45 -0.27 3.19
CA ALA A 65 10.04 -1.16 2.20
C ALA A 65 10.84 -0.32 1.19
N ARG A 66 12.15 -0.54 1.12
CA ARG A 66 13.06 0.09 0.15
C ARG A 66 13.25 -0.83 -1.06
N CYS A 67 12.61 -0.49 -2.15
CA CYS A 67 12.70 -1.21 -3.43
C CYS A 67 13.79 -0.57 -4.30
N LEU A 68 15.04 -0.72 -3.91
CA LEU A 68 16.18 -0.01 -4.54
C LEU A 68 16.94 -0.86 -5.54
N ALA A 69 16.94 -2.18 -5.38
CA ALA A 69 17.72 -3.12 -6.16
C ALA A 69 16.89 -4.36 -6.54
N PRO A 70 17.33 -5.16 -7.54
CA PRO A 70 16.75 -6.45 -7.86
C PRO A 70 16.85 -7.42 -6.67
N GLN A 71 15.75 -7.60 -5.95
CA GLN A 71 15.63 -8.52 -4.82
C GLN A 71 14.18 -8.96 -4.75
N GLU A 72 13.92 -10.26 -4.75
CA GLU A 72 12.56 -10.73 -4.69
C GLU A 72 12.09 -10.84 -3.24
N PHE A 73 11.04 -10.10 -2.92
CA PHE A 73 10.28 -10.27 -1.70
C PHE A 73 8.84 -9.80 -1.86
N LYS A 74 7.97 -10.36 -1.06
CA LYS A 74 6.62 -9.85 -0.82
C LYS A 74 6.37 -9.82 0.69
N ILE A 75 5.91 -8.68 1.17
CA ILE A 75 5.56 -8.48 2.57
C ILE A 75 4.10 -8.03 2.71
N GLY A 76 3.46 -8.53 3.76
CA GLY A 76 2.12 -8.10 4.18
C GLY A 76 2.20 -7.16 5.37
N LEU A 77 1.39 -6.12 5.36
CA LEU A 77 1.37 -5.03 6.33
C LEU A 77 -0.06 -4.78 6.81
N PRO A 78 -0.30 -4.62 8.11
CA PRO A 78 -1.64 -4.41 8.67
C PRO A 78 -2.26 -3.06 8.29
N ASN A 79 -1.45 -2.04 7.95
CA ASN A 79 -1.90 -0.70 7.52
C ASN A 79 -3.09 -0.15 8.32
N PRO A 80 -3.00 0.00 9.66
CA PRO A 80 -4.14 0.22 10.54
C PRO A 80 -4.88 1.54 10.28
N ASP A 81 -4.19 2.55 9.78
CA ASP A 81 -4.78 3.86 9.46
C ASP A 81 -5.34 3.92 8.02
N GLY A 82 -5.20 2.84 7.23
CA GLY A 82 -5.57 2.82 5.83
C GLY A 82 -4.72 3.74 4.95
N LYS A 83 -3.52 4.14 5.41
CA LYS A 83 -2.66 5.11 4.72
C LYS A 83 -1.33 4.50 4.33
N SER A 84 -0.98 4.67 3.08
CA SER A 84 0.33 4.31 2.56
C SER A 84 0.99 5.49 1.87
N LEU A 85 2.32 5.53 1.92
CA LEU A 85 3.13 6.60 1.37
C LEU A 85 4.15 6.00 0.41
N ILE A 86 4.29 6.59 -0.77
CA ILE A 86 5.21 6.15 -1.82
C ILE A 86 6.12 7.31 -2.20
N LYS A 87 7.43 7.08 -2.21
CA LYS A 87 8.44 7.98 -2.77
C LYS A 87 8.92 7.41 -4.10
N PHE A 88 8.75 8.16 -5.17
CA PHE A 88 9.20 7.77 -6.50
C PHE A 88 10.65 8.19 -6.73
N GLY A 89 11.58 7.33 -6.41
CA GLY A 89 13.01 7.63 -6.51
C GLY A 89 13.49 8.72 -5.55
N PRO A 90 14.78 9.05 -5.56
CA PRO A 90 15.35 10.01 -4.62
C PRO A 90 14.88 11.46 -4.83
N ASN A 91 14.60 11.85 -6.08
CA ASN A 91 14.18 13.20 -6.46
C ASN A 91 12.75 13.26 -7.00
N GLY A 92 12.01 12.16 -6.93
CA GLY A 92 10.63 12.09 -7.44
C GLY A 92 9.61 12.62 -6.44
N PRO A 93 8.35 12.69 -6.86
CA PRO A 93 7.27 13.13 -6.00
C PRO A 93 6.94 12.11 -4.91
N TRP A 94 6.08 12.56 -3.98
CA TRP A 94 5.45 11.73 -2.97
C TRP A 94 4.00 11.47 -3.34
N LEU A 95 3.54 10.24 -3.14
CA LEU A 95 2.15 9.85 -3.29
C LEU A 95 1.64 9.28 -1.98
N GLU A 96 0.58 9.87 -1.44
CA GLU A 96 -0.21 9.27 -0.36
C GLU A 96 -1.42 8.58 -0.98
N CYS A 97 -1.70 7.35 -0.54
CA CYS A 97 -2.94 6.66 -0.82
C CYS A 97 -3.68 6.39 0.49
N CYS A 98 -4.93 6.84 0.55
CA CYS A 98 -5.85 6.56 1.66
C CYS A 98 -6.92 5.60 1.19
N VAL A 99 -7.15 4.55 1.98
CA VAL A 99 -8.21 3.54 1.81
C VAL A 99 -9.00 3.43 3.12
N PRO A 100 -10.19 2.81 3.13
CA PRO A 100 -10.88 2.52 4.38
C PRO A 100 -9.98 1.77 5.36
N PRO A 101 -9.83 2.25 6.61
CA PRO A 101 -9.00 1.56 7.61
C PRO A 101 -9.53 0.16 7.89
N PRO A 102 -8.65 -0.85 8.02
CA PRO A 102 -9.04 -2.22 8.40
C PRO A 102 -9.83 -2.26 9.70
N GLN A 103 -10.88 -3.09 9.73
CA GLN A 103 -11.67 -3.29 10.92
C GLN A 103 -11.37 -4.65 11.57
N PRO A 104 -11.49 -4.78 12.88
CA PRO A 104 -11.31 -6.06 13.56
C PRO A 104 -12.25 -7.13 12.99
N GLY A 105 -11.68 -8.31 12.68
CA GLY A 105 -12.44 -9.44 12.14
C GLY A 105 -12.59 -9.47 10.63
N GLU A 106 -12.14 -8.46 9.91
CA GLU A 106 -12.08 -8.50 8.45
C GLU A 106 -11.06 -9.51 7.95
N ALA A 107 -11.41 -10.19 6.86
CA ALA A 107 -10.53 -11.12 6.15
C ALA A 107 -10.15 -10.56 4.79
N TYR A 108 -8.91 -10.81 4.37
CA TYR A 108 -8.34 -10.37 3.10
C TYR A 108 -7.86 -11.57 2.30
N ALA A 109 -7.86 -11.47 0.98
CA ALA A 109 -7.52 -12.59 0.09
C ALA A 109 -6.10 -13.13 0.33
N HIS A 110 -5.15 -12.25 0.63
CA HIS A 110 -3.77 -12.58 0.96
C HIS A 110 -3.43 -12.39 2.45
N GLN A 111 -4.44 -12.32 3.32
CA GLN A 111 -4.36 -12.12 4.78
C GLN A 111 -4.04 -10.69 5.23
N TYR A 112 -3.61 -9.80 4.34
CA TYR A 112 -3.23 -8.43 4.66
C TYR A 112 -4.02 -7.40 3.84
N PRO A 113 -4.38 -6.25 4.43
CA PRO A 113 -5.02 -5.15 3.72
C PRO A 113 -4.08 -4.40 2.78
N PHE A 114 -2.77 -4.51 3.01
CA PHE A 114 -1.75 -3.87 2.20
C PHE A 114 -0.53 -4.79 2.05
N GLU A 115 0.01 -4.86 0.84
CA GLU A 115 1.21 -5.64 0.55
C GLU A 115 2.18 -4.83 -0.30
N VAL A 116 3.46 -5.14 -0.17
CA VAL A 116 4.53 -4.62 -1.02
C VAL A 116 5.27 -5.79 -1.64
N PHE A 117 5.34 -5.78 -2.97
CA PHE A 117 6.16 -6.70 -3.75
C PHE A 117 7.33 -5.97 -4.39
N ASN A 118 8.54 -6.54 -4.34
CA ASN A 118 9.70 -6.10 -5.10
C ASN A 118 10.17 -7.22 -6.01
N SER A 119 10.27 -6.94 -7.31
CA SER A 119 10.68 -7.92 -8.31
C SER A 119 12.19 -8.08 -8.36
N LYS A 120 12.67 -9.31 -8.53
CA LYS A 120 14.06 -9.61 -8.87
C LYS A 120 14.33 -9.46 -10.37
N ASP A 121 13.37 -9.89 -11.18
CA ASP A 121 13.58 -10.08 -12.62
C ASP A 121 13.19 -8.85 -13.45
N TYR A 122 12.32 -7.98 -12.89
CA TYR A 122 11.84 -6.79 -13.58
C TYR A 122 12.18 -5.52 -12.80
N PRO A 123 12.29 -4.35 -13.49
CA PRO A 123 12.72 -3.10 -12.85
C PRO A 123 11.60 -2.39 -12.08
N TYR A 124 10.67 -3.12 -11.46
CA TYR A 124 9.55 -2.53 -10.72
C TYR A 124 9.36 -3.16 -9.34
N CYS A 125 8.61 -2.45 -8.52
CA CYS A 125 7.96 -2.94 -7.31
C CYS A 125 6.45 -2.63 -7.37
N GLU A 126 5.68 -3.16 -6.43
CA GLU A 126 4.24 -2.99 -6.37
C GLU A 126 3.80 -2.55 -4.98
N ALA A 127 2.86 -1.61 -4.96
CA ALA A 127 2.02 -1.30 -3.81
C ALA A 127 0.64 -1.90 -4.08
N GLU A 128 0.17 -2.74 -3.17
CA GLU A 128 -1.02 -3.56 -3.38
C GLU A 128 -2.01 -3.31 -2.23
N TRP A 129 -3.23 -2.89 -2.58
CA TRP A 129 -4.30 -2.65 -1.61
C TRP A 129 -5.41 -3.67 -1.80
N HIS A 130 -5.89 -4.22 -0.69
CA HIS A 130 -6.96 -5.21 -0.67
C HIS A 130 -8.18 -4.66 0.06
N SER A 131 -9.36 -4.83 -0.54
CA SER A 131 -10.60 -4.68 0.23
C SER A 131 -10.82 -5.91 1.10
N PRO A 132 -11.60 -5.79 2.20
CA PRO A 132 -12.11 -6.96 2.89
C PRO A 132 -12.89 -7.88 1.94
N ILE A 133 -12.84 -9.19 2.21
CA ILE A 133 -13.67 -10.17 1.51
C ILE A 133 -15.10 -10.04 1.99
N ALA A 134 -16.04 -9.86 1.05
CA ALA A 134 -17.47 -9.91 1.28
C ALA A 134 -18.08 -11.11 0.56
N LEU A 135 -19.12 -11.73 1.15
CA LEU A 135 -19.90 -12.75 0.47
C LEU A 135 -21.00 -12.06 -0.33
N LEU A 136 -20.77 -11.90 -1.63
CA LEU A 136 -21.74 -11.26 -2.53
C LEU A 136 -22.82 -12.26 -2.97
N GLN A 137 -24.07 -11.95 -2.66
CA GLN A 137 -25.21 -12.64 -3.25
C GLN A 137 -25.37 -12.26 -4.72
N PRO A 138 -26.16 -12.98 -5.52
CA PRO A 138 -26.49 -12.56 -6.89
C PRO A 138 -27.00 -11.11 -6.91
N ASN A 139 -26.42 -10.29 -7.78
CA ASN A 139 -26.66 -8.84 -7.96
C ASN A 139 -26.18 -7.95 -6.81
N ASP A 140 -25.49 -8.48 -5.81
CA ASP A 140 -24.79 -7.64 -4.83
C ASP A 140 -23.58 -6.96 -5.47
N ILE A 141 -23.27 -5.76 -4.94
CA ILE A 141 -22.13 -4.95 -5.37
C ILE A 141 -21.23 -4.68 -4.18
N ILE A 142 -19.93 -4.88 -4.36
CA ILE A 142 -18.88 -4.35 -3.46
C ILE A 142 -18.23 -3.13 -4.08
N THR A 143 -17.96 -2.14 -3.26
CA THR A 143 -17.24 -0.91 -3.66
C THR A 143 -16.00 -0.74 -2.80
N TYR A 144 -14.87 -0.39 -3.43
CA TYR A 144 -13.63 -0.06 -2.76
C TYR A 144 -13.09 1.25 -3.30
N GLN A 145 -12.78 2.20 -2.41
CA GLN A 145 -12.34 3.54 -2.78
C GLN A 145 -10.90 3.77 -2.33
N GLN A 146 -10.12 4.36 -3.22
CA GLN A 146 -8.76 4.83 -2.97
C GLN A 146 -8.70 6.32 -3.26
N GLU A 147 -8.22 7.10 -2.30
CA GLU A 147 -7.98 8.53 -2.44
C GLU A 147 -6.49 8.78 -2.51
N PHE A 148 -6.07 9.44 -3.59
CA PHE A 148 -4.67 9.72 -3.85
C PHE A 148 -4.38 11.21 -3.70
N GLN A 149 -3.21 11.52 -3.15
CA GLN A 149 -2.68 12.87 -3.11
C GLN A 149 -1.21 12.85 -3.51
N LEU A 150 -0.87 13.58 -4.58
CA LEU A 150 0.49 13.72 -5.10
C LEU A 150 1.09 15.04 -4.65
N TRP A 151 2.32 14.98 -4.18
CA TRP A 151 3.12 16.10 -3.70
C TRP A 151 4.38 16.22 -4.55
N ALA A 152 4.63 17.40 -5.13
CA ALA A 152 5.70 17.58 -6.10
C ALA A 152 7.12 17.55 -5.51
N ASP A 153 7.26 17.90 -4.23
CA ASP A 153 8.54 17.96 -3.51
C ASP A 153 8.38 17.76 -2.00
N ASP A 154 9.50 17.62 -1.31
CA ASP A 154 9.55 17.39 0.12
C ASP A 154 9.08 18.62 0.94
N ALA A 155 9.28 19.84 0.43
CA ALA A 155 9.05 21.08 1.18
C ALA A 155 7.58 21.37 1.46
N THR A 156 6.65 20.82 0.68
CA THR A 156 5.21 21.04 0.82
C THR A 156 4.49 19.98 1.65
N PHE A 157 5.22 18.94 2.05
CA PHE A 157 4.66 17.74 2.66
C PHE A 157 4.68 17.76 4.20
N PHE A 158 5.36 18.72 4.82
CA PHE A 158 5.70 18.67 6.24
C PHE A 158 4.54 19.02 7.18
N GLY A 159 4.06 17.99 7.88
CA GLY A 159 3.36 18.07 9.15
C GLY A 159 4.06 17.14 10.14
N THR A 160 4.13 17.56 11.37
CA THR A 160 5.01 17.02 12.44
C THR A 160 4.97 15.51 12.68
N GLU A 161 3.90 14.80 12.32
CA GLU A 161 3.77 13.35 12.53
C GLU A 161 4.39 12.49 11.42
N ARG A 162 4.83 13.09 10.32
CA ARG A 162 5.36 12.38 9.14
C ARG A 162 6.87 12.57 8.94
N GLU A 163 7.50 13.47 9.70
CA GLU A 163 8.89 13.85 9.52
C GLU A 163 9.87 12.69 9.64
N GLU A 164 9.64 11.77 10.56
CA GLU A 164 10.51 10.60 10.74
C GLU A 164 10.44 9.66 9.54
N MET A 165 9.23 9.33 9.08
CA MET A 165 9.02 8.45 7.93
C MET A 165 9.62 9.07 6.66
N ILE A 166 9.36 10.36 6.41
CA ILE A 166 9.89 11.10 5.28
C ILE A 166 11.41 11.14 5.31
N ARG A 167 12.02 11.47 6.45
CA ARG A 167 13.48 11.50 6.60
C ARG A 167 14.12 10.15 6.30
N CYS A 168 13.53 9.06 6.78
CA CYS A 168 14.04 7.72 6.52
C CYS A 168 13.77 7.21 5.09
N MET A 169 12.75 7.75 4.41
CA MET A 169 12.45 7.42 3.01
C MET A 169 13.31 8.22 2.03
N SER A 170 13.90 9.33 2.46
CA SER A 170 14.73 10.21 1.61
C SER A 170 16.22 9.79 1.57
N LEU A 171 16.63 8.80 2.35
CA LEU A 171 17.98 8.22 2.36
C LEU A 171 18.06 7.02 1.41
#